data_7f1ff526c2a310e6b8fdb6c7f33e1471
#
_entry.id   7f1ff526c2a310e6b8fdb6c7f33e1471
#
_cell.length_a   1.000
_cell.length_b   1.000
_cell.length_c   1.000
_cell.angle_alpha   90.00
_cell.angle_beta   90.00
_cell.angle_gamma   90.00
#
_symmetry.space_group_name_H-M   'P 1'
#
loop_
_entity.id
_entity.type
_entity.pdbx_description
1 polymer ?
#
loop_
_entity_poly.entity_id
_entity_poly.type
_entity_poly.pdbx_seq_one_letter_code
_entity_poly.pdbx_strand_id
1 'polypeptide(L)'
;MANFDFLKKIDSNLYEIITEAEKLYASEFFEQCMGQTRRFGEQMCKAILADKRQYDGSFDEMLATLKDQATSIPEKEFIDDLYFLKKQGNISVHSSTVKRDGITALECLQRAFEASINYAVFYKKGSKTILKKQYDVELLVTGKRGLSEKYESQKQKSKKTVSKSSTKPTAKQSYTMKPSKPKKQGGIKPFWIFVLSASVLSFVMLIFMAIIK
;
A
#
# COMPACT_ATOMS: atom_id res chain seq x y z
N MET A 1 -6.63 4.94 14.58
CA MET A 1 -6.21 3.66 13.98
C MET A 1 -5.15 3.98 12.96
N ALA A 2 -4.01 3.30 12.98
CA ALA A 2 -2.91 3.51 12.04
C ALA A 2 -2.85 2.35 11.03
N ASN A 3 -2.22 2.55 9.89
CA ASN A 3 -2.08 1.51 8.88
C ASN A 3 -1.46 0.22 9.45
N PHE A 4 -0.49 0.37 10.31
CA PHE A 4 0.29 -0.71 10.91
C PHE A 4 -0.25 -1.27 12.23
N ASP A 5 -1.49 -0.96 12.63
CA ASP A 5 -2.08 -1.40 13.92
C ASP A 5 -1.98 -2.93 14.15
N PHE A 6 -1.93 -3.72 13.08
CA PHE A 6 -1.78 -5.17 13.20
C PHE A 6 -0.42 -5.61 13.76
N LEU A 7 0.64 -4.81 13.57
CA LEU A 7 1.97 -5.09 14.12
C LEU A 7 2.03 -4.92 15.64
N LYS A 8 1.18 -4.10 16.24
CA LYS A 8 1.22 -3.78 17.66
C LYS A 8 1.21 -5.02 18.58
N LYS A 9 0.53 -6.09 18.14
CA LYS A 9 0.43 -7.36 18.88
C LYS A 9 1.47 -8.39 18.45
N ILE A 10 2.14 -8.17 17.31
CA ILE A 10 3.08 -9.11 16.72
C ILE A 10 4.51 -8.71 17.09
N ASP A 11 4.81 -7.43 16.96
CA ASP A 11 6.12 -6.85 17.25
C ASP A 11 5.97 -5.36 17.59
N SER A 12 5.99 -5.03 18.88
CA SER A 12 5.77 -3.67 19.36
C SER A 12 6.89 -2.72 18.96
N ASN A 13 8.14 -3.20 18.89
CA ASN A 13 9.29 -2.39 18.48
C ASN A 13 9.16 -1.97 17.00
N LEU A 14 8.84 -2.90 16.12
CA LEU A 14 8.58 -2.58 14.72
C LEU A 14 7.38 -1.63 14.56
N TYR A 15 6.33 -1.83 15.35
CA TYR A 15 5.17 -0.94 15.35
C TYR A 15 5.53 0.50 15.72
N GLU A 16 6.36 0.70 16.75
CA GLU A 16 6.81 2.03 17.18
C GLU A 16 7.63 2.74 16.10
N ILE A 17 8.61 2.03 15.51
CA ILE A 17 9.47 2.58 14.47
C ILE A 17 8.66 3.03 13.25
N ILE A 18 7.75 2.20 12.77
CA ILE A 18 6.99 2.53 11.57
C ILE A 18 5.90 3.59 11.82
N THR A 19 5.33 3.62 13.02
CA THR A 19 4.40 4.68 13.40
C THR A 19 5.09 6.05 13.45
N GLU A 20 6.36 6.09 13.87
CA GLU A 20 7.16 7.30 13.82
C GLU A 20 7.45 7.72 12.38
N ALA A 21 7.73 6.79 11.46
CA ALA A 21 7.89 7.09 10.05
C ALA A 21 6.61 7.70 9.43
N GLU A 22 5.41 7.18 9.77
CA GLU A 22 4.14 7.79 9.33
C GLU A 22 3.95 9.22 9.86
N LYS A 23 4.32 9.50 11.10
CA LYS A 23 4.27 10.87 11.68
C LYS A 23 5.24 11.82 10.97
N LEU A 24 6.47 11.37 10.70
CA LEU A 24 7.45 12.15 9.97
C LEU A 24 6.95 12.50 8.56
N TYR A 25 6.33 11.55 7.87
CA TYR A 25 5.70 11.79 6.57
C TYR A 25 4.58 12.84 6.67
N ALA A 26 3.65 12.67 7.61
CA ALA A 26 2.54 13.60 7.83
C ALA A 26 3.00 15.02 8.21
N SER A 27 4.21 15.14 8.76
CA SER A 27 4.86 16.42 9.09
C SER A 27 5.79 16.93 7.97
N GLU A 28 5.77 16.31 6.78
CA GLU A 28 6.59 16.63 5.61
C GLU A 28 8.11 16.47 5.81
N PHE A 29 8.54 15.71 6.83
CA PHE A 29 9.93 15.33 7.05
C PHE A 29 10.28 14.06 6.25
N PHE A 30 10.26 14.17 4.92
CA PHE A 30 10.33 13.02 4.02
C PHE A 30 11.66 12.26 4.10
N GLU A 31 12.78 12.95 4.29
CA GLU A 31 14.10 12.31 4.45
C GLU A 31 14.17 11.49 5.72
N GLN A 32 13.73 12.06 6.84
CA GLN A 32 13.69 11.38 8.12
C GLN A 32 12.72 10.19 8.07
N CYS A 33 11.59 10.32 7.34
CA CYS A 33 10.67 9.22 7.08
C CYS A 33 11.39 8.07 6.35
N MET A 34 12.11 8.35 5.26
CA MET A 34 12.90 7.33 4.54
C MET A 34 13.99 6.70 5.41
N GLY A 35 14.67 7.48 6.25
CA GLY A 35 15.62 6.97 7.23
C GLY A 35 14.98 6.02 8.25
N GLN A 36 13.79 6.36 8.76
CA GLN A 36 13.05 5.50 9.69
C GLN A 36 12.51 4.23 9.01
N THR A 37 12.05 4.29 7.76
CA THR A 37 11.66 3.07 7.02
C THR A 37 12.85 2.15 6.76
N ARG A 38 14.06 2.69 6.51
CA ARG A 38 15.29 1.90 6.46
C ARG A 38 15.57 1.21 7.79
N ARG A 39 15.52 1.96 8.91
CA ARG A 39 15.69 1.41 10.26
C ARG A 39 14.67 0.32 10.56
N PHE A 40 13.43 0.51 10.13
CA PHE A 40 12.37 -0.48 10.24
C PHE A 40 12.73 -1.79 9.53
N GLY A 41 13.19 -1.71 8.27
CA GLY A 41 13.64 -2.88 7.50
C GLY A 41 14.82 -3.60 8.16
N GLU A 42 15.81 -2.85 8.68
CA GLU A 42 16.95 -3.40 9.40
C GLU A 42 16.52 -4.16 10.67
N GLN A 43 15.64 -3.58 11.49
CA GLN A 43 15.12 -4.25 12.69
C GLN A 43 14.29 -5.48 12.36
N MET A 44 13.58 -5.47 11.24
CA MET A 44 12.82 -6.63 10.77
C MET A 44 13.75 -7.79 10.38
N CYS A 45 14.86 -7.52 9.69
CA CYS A 45 15.89 -8.53 9.41
C CYS A 45 16.46 -9.10 10.71
N LYS A 46 16.80 -8.24 11.67
CA LYS A 46 17.30 -8.68 12.99
C LYS A 46 16.31 -9.60 13.69
N ALA A 47 15.03 -9.23 13.71
CA ALA A 47 13.99 -10.04 14.33
C ALA A 47 13.81 -11.42 13.67
N ILE A 48 13.97 -11.51 12.35
CA ILE A 48 13.88 -12.80 11.63
C ILE A 48 15.12 -13.66 11.90
N LEU A 49 16.30 -13.07 11.84
CA LEU A 49 17.56 -13.80 12.02
C LEU A 49 17.80 -14.21 13.48
N ALA A 50 17.38 -13.38 14.46
CA ALA A 50 17.39 -13.73 15.86
C ALA A 50 16.51 -14.95 16.17
N ASP A 51 15.30 -15.03 15.60
CA ASP A 51 14.42 -16.19 15.72
C ASP A 51 15.06 -17.46 15.17
N LYS A 52 15.92 -17.34 14.16
CA LYS A 52 16.67 -18.46 13.56
C LYS A 52 18.03 -18.73 14.23
N ARG A 53 18.40 -17.96 15.27
CA ARG A 53 19.72 -17.97 15.93
C ARG A 53 20.87 -17.75 14.94
N GLN A 54 20.66 -16.91 13.96
CA GLN A 54 21.63 -16.57 12.94
C GLN A 54 22.31 -15.23 13.25
N TYR A 55 23.38 -14.97 12.50
CA TYR A 55 24.27 -13.84 12.68
C TYR A 55 23.59 -12.47 12.64
N ASP A 56 23.93 -11.57 13.56
CA ASP A 56 23.52 -10.16 13.63
C ASP A 56 24.61 -9.28 13.03
N GLY A 57 24.66 -9.20 11.71
CA GLY A 57 25.63 -8.42 10.95
C GLY A 57 25.09 -7.05 10.52
N SER A 58 25.78 -6.42 9.57
CA SER A 58 25.30 -5.23 8.87
C SER A 58 23.98 -5.51 8.14
N PHE A 59 23.22 -4.44 7.83
CA PHE A 59 21.97 -4.60 7.08
C PHE A 59 22.18 -5.31 5.73
N ASP A 60 23.34 -5.08 5.07
CA ASP A 60 23.70 -5.76 3.83
C ASP A 60 23.91 -7.26 4.02
N GLU A 61 24.65 -7.67 5.02
CA GLU A 61 24.91 -9.08 5.31
C GLU A 61 23.64 -9.82 5.70
N MET A 62 22.78 -9.18 6.50
CA MET A 62 21.49 -9.74 6.86
C MET A 62 20.59 -9.95 5.64
N LEU A 63 20.52 -8.97 4.72
CA LEU A 63 19.76 -9.08 3.48
C LEU A 63 20.31 -10.16 2.57
N ALA A 64 21.64 -10.27 2.43
CA ALA A 64 22.28 -11.33 1.66
C ALA A 64 21.92 -12.71 2.23
N THR A 65 22.01 -12.87 3.55
CA THR A 65 21.64 -14.12 4.23
C THR A 65 20.17 -14.50 3.99
N LEU A 66 19.25 -13.54 4.09
CA LEU A 66 17.83 -13.79 3.81
C LEU A 66 17.58 -14.12 2.34
N LYS A 67 18.30 -13.46 1.42
CA LYS A 67 18.19 -13.69 -0.01
C LYS A 67 18.62 -15.11 -0.39
N ASP A 68 19.72 -15.59 0.18
CA ASP A 68 20.22 -16.95 -0.08
C ASP A 68 19.25 -18.03 0.44
N GLN A 69 18.44 -17.71 1.44
CA GLN A 69 17.43 -18.61 2.01
C GLN A 69 16.07 -18.53 1.32
N ALA A 70 15.83 -17.51 0.50
CA ALA A 70 14.53 -17.28 -0.13
C ALA A 70 14.26 -18.29 -1.25
N THR A 71 13.24 -19.10 -1.07
CA THR A 71 12.84 -20.14 -2.02
C THR A 71 11.55 -19.80 -2.75
N SER A 72 10.64 -19.06 -2.11
CA SER A 72 9.32 -18.72 -2.62
C SER A 72 9.26 -17.31 -3.22
N ILE A 73 8.27 -17.06 -4.07
CA ILE A 73 8.02 -15.74 -4.66
C ILE A 73 7.75 -14.68 -3.57
N PRO A 74 6.86 -14.90 -2.57
CA PRO A 74 6.64 -13.93 -1.50
C PRO A 74 7.89 -13.60 -0.68
N GLU A 75 8.80 -14.55 -0.47
CA GLU A 75 10.07 -14.28 0.21
C GLU A 75 10.97 -13.38 -0.62
N LYS A 76 11.02 -13.57 -1.94
CA LYS A 76 11.81 -12.72 -2.84
C LYS A 76 11.25 -11.29 -2.89
N GLU A 77 9.94 -11.15 -3.04
CA GLU A 77 9.26 -9.83 -3.00
C GLU A 77 9.52 -9.10 -1.68
N PHE A 78 9.42 -9.81 -0.56
CA PHE A 78 9.75 -9.28 0.77
C PHE A 78 11.17 -8.73 0.84
N ILE A 79 12.14 -9.48 0.30
CA ILE A 79 13.54 -9.07 0.29
C ILE A 79 13.78 -7.88 -0.65
N ASP A 80 13.13 -7.85 -1.81
CA ASP A 80 13.21 -6.72 -2.75
C ASP A 80 12.67 -5.43 -2.12
N ASP A 81 11.58 -5.52 -1.34
CA ASP A 81 11.07 -4.39 -0.57
C ASP A 81 12.08 -3.89 0.46
N LEU A 82 12.75 -4.79 1.19
CA LEU A 82 13.77 -4.41 2.16
C LEU A 82 15.01 -3.79 1.50
N TYR A 83 15.45 -4.29 0.33
CA TYR A 83 16.51 -3.66 -0.45
C TYR A 83 16.12 -2.26 -0.91
N PHE A 84 14.87 -2.05 -1.32
CA PHE A 84 14.36 -0.74 -1.67
C PHE A 84 14.42 0.22 -0.49
N LEU A 85 13.91 -0.16 0.69
CA LEU A 85 13.95 0.64 1.90
C LEU A 85 15.37 1.02 2.29
N LYS A 86 16.31 0.05 2.23
CA LYS A 86 17.72 0.30 2.48
C LYS A 86 18.30 1.32 1.50
N LYS A 87 18.05 1.15 0.20
CA LYS A 87 18.56 2.05 -0.85
C LYS A 87 18.06 3.47 -0.65
N GLN A 88 16.76 3.67 -0.48
CA GLN A 88 16.18 5.00 -0.34
C GLN A 88 16.61 5.68 0.97
N GLY A 89 16.64 4.94 2.08
CA GLY A 89 17.12 5.46 3.34
C GLY A 89 18.61 5.85 3.33
N ASN A 90 19.46 5.12 2.61
CA ASN A 90 20.85 5.51 2.43
C ASN A 90 20.98 6.80 1.59
N ILE A 91 20.22 6.92 0.50
CA ILE A 91 20.20 8.12 -0.34
C ILE A 91 19.76 9.33 0.48
N SER A 92 18.74 9.19 1.34
CA SER A 92 18.21 10.28 2.16
C SER A 92 19.24 10.84 3.16
N VAL A 93 20.14 10.01 3.66
CA VAL A 93 21.16 10.41 4.64
C VAL A 93 22.39 11.02 3.98
N HIS A 94 22.75 10.58 2.76
CA HIS A 94 24.00 10.95 2.08
C HIS A 94 23.82 11.98 0.96
N SER A 95 22.59 12.34 0.61
CA SER A 95 22.32 13.33 -0.43
C SER A 95 22.55 14.76 0.11
N SER A 96 23.51 15.47 -0.45
CA SER A 96 23.73 16.90 -0.16
C SER A 96 22.63 17.81 -0.76
N THR A 97 21.83 17.29 -1.68
CA THR A 97 20.70 17.98 -2.31
C THR A 97 19.39 17.38 -1.82
N VAL A 98 18.84 18.01 -0.79
CA VAL A 98 17.55 17.65 -0.21
C VAL A 98 16.46 17.91 -1.26
N LYS A 99 16.07 16.88 -1.98
CA LYS A 99 14.79 16.90 -2.68
C LYS A 99 13.73 16.46 -1.68
N ARG A 100 12.79 17.34 -1.38
CA ARG A 100 11.57 16.98 -0.62
C ARG A 100 10.72 16.04 -1.48
N ASP A 101 11.15 14.79 -1.58
CA ASP A 101 10.51 13.78 -2.40
C ASP A 101 9.47 13.00 -1.58
N GLY A 102 8.29 13.63 -1.42
CA GLY A 102 7.16 13.01 -0.74
C GLY A 102 6.65 11.75 -1.46
N ILE A 103 6.88 11.63 -2.77
CA ILE A 103 6.46 10.47 -3.56
C ILE A 103 7.32 9.26 -3.18
N THR A 104 8.64 9.41 -3.18
CA THR A 104 9.56 8.34 -2.77
C THR A 104 9.37 7.96 -1.30
N ALA A 105 9.14 8.95 -0.41
CA ALA A 105 8.85 8.67 0.99
C ALA A 105 7.54 7.90 1.18
N LEU A 106 6.49 8.21 0.40
CA LEU A 106 5.24 7.44 0.40
C LEU A 106 5.46 6.02 -0.11
N GLU A 107 6.23 5.84 -1.18
CA GLU A 107 6.57 4.52 -1.70
C GLU A 107 7.33 3.70 -0.63
N CYS A 108 8.25 4.32 0.12
CA CYS A 108 8.91 3.65 1.24
C CYS A 108 7.90 3.16 2.30
N LEU A 109 6.90 3.96 2.67
CA LEU A 109 5.85 3.54 3.61
C LEU A 109 4.99 2.41 3.06
N GLN A 110 4.61 2.45 1.78
CA GLN A 110 3.84 1.40 1.12
C GLN A 110 4.64 0.08 1.06
N ARG A 111 5.91 0.13 0.66
CA ARG A 111 6.80 -1.03 0.68
C ARG A 111 7.04 -1.59 2.08
N ALA A 112 7.20 -0.71 3.08
CA ALA A 112 7.28 -1.12 4.48
C ALA A 112 5.99 -1.83 4.93
N PHE A 113 4.82 -1.42 4.42
CA PHE A 113 3.55 -2.05 4.72
C PHE A 113 3.46 -3.46 4.12
N GLU A 114 3.82 -3.64 2.85
CA GLU A 114 3.85 -4.97 2.21
C GLU A 114 4.86 -5.90 2.91
N ALA A 115 6.06 -5.41 3.21
CA ALA A 115 7.03 -6.16 4.01
C ALA A 115 6.48 -6.55 5.39
N SER A 116 5.71 -5.65 6.04
CA SER A 116 5.07 -5.93 7.34
C SER A 116 4.04 -7.04 7.26
N ILE A 117 3.25 -7.08 6.19
CA ILE A 117 2.26 -8.15 5.93
C ILE A 117 2.98 -9.48 5.78
N ASN A 118 4.02 -9.53 4.95
CA ASN A 118 4.82 -10.73 4.71
C ASN A 118 5.49 -11.21 6.01
N TYR A 119 6.10 -10.31 6.77
CA TYR A 119 6.68 -10.60 8.09
C TYR A 119 5.65 -11.19 9.05
N ALA A 120 4.50 -10.54 9.19
CA ALA A 120 3.45 -10.97 10.11
C ALA A 120 2.91 -12.36 9.78
N VAL A 121 2.68 -12.65 8.49
CA VAL A 121 2.03 -13.91 8.07
C VAL A 121 3.03 -15.05 7.93
N PHE A 122 4.17 -14.83 7.28
CA PHE A 122 5.09 -15.92 6.95
C PHE A 122 6.13 -16.17 8.04
N TYR A 123 6.65 -15.14 8.70
CA TYR A 123 7.67 -15.31 9.74
C TYR A 123 7.08 -15.44 11.14
N LYS A 124 6.03 -14.67 11.46
CA LYS A 124 5.39 -14.71 12.80
C LYS A 124 4.10 -15.53 12.83
N LYS A 125 3.77 -16.25 11.76
CA LYS A 125 2.59 -17.15 11.65
C LYS A 125 1.27 -16.46 12.04
N GLY A 126 1.14 -15.18 11.70
CA GLY A 126 -0.05 -14.36 11.95
C GLY A 126 -1.24 -14.80 11.08
N SER A 127 -2.40 -14.21 11.36
CA SER A 127 -3.62 -14.53 10.64
C SER A 127 -3.53 -14.15 9.16
N LYS A 128 -3.92 -15.08 8.27
CA LYS A 128 -4.01 -14.83 6.82
C LYS A 128 -4.98 -13.69 6.45
N THR A 129 -5.83 -13.23 7.37
CA THR A 129 -6.68 -12.05 7.15
C THR A 129 -5.86 -10.77 6.97
N ILE A 130 -4.62 -10.73 7.45
CA ILE A 130 -3.69 -9.62 7.29
C ILE A 130 -3.33 -9.42 5.81
N LEU A 131 -3.24 -10.48 4.99
CA LEU A 131 -2.97 -10.41 3.55
C LEU A 131 -4.01 -9.58 2.76
N LYS A 132 -5.21 -9.36 3.31
CA LYS A 132 -6.27 -8.57 2.67
C LYS A 132 -6.21 -7.09 3.02
N LYS A 133 -5.27 -6.68 3.85
CA LYS A 133 -5.12 -5.27 4.23
C LYS A 133 -4.46 -4.50 3.10
N GLN A 134 -4.86 -3.25 2.96
CA GLN A 134 -4.30 -2.30 2.02
C GLN A 134 -3.83 -1.07 2.77
N TYR A 135 -2.78 -0.44 2.27
CA TYR A 135 -2.27 0.81 2.82
C TYR A 135 -3.23 1.95 2.50
N ASP A 136 -3.69 2.63 3.54
CA ASP A 136 -4.64 3.75 3.43
C ASP A 136 -3.89 5.08 3.48
N VAL A 137 -3.67 5.67 2.32
CA VAL A 137 -2.99 6.98 2.18
C VAL A 137 -3.85 8.11 2.75
N GLU A 138 -5.18 8.01 2.67
CA GLU A 138 -6.07 9.03 3.23
C GLU A 138 -5.98 9.03 4.76
N LEU A 139 -5.88 7.85 5.37
CA LEU A 139 -5.65 7.71 6.81
C LEU A 139 -4.32 8.34 7.24
N LEU A 140 -3.25 8.16 6.44
CA LEU A 140 -1.94 8.75 6.69
C LEU A 140 -1.99 10.28 6.74
N VAL A 141 -2.66 10.92 5.76
CA VAL A 141 -2.66 12.39 5.61
C VAL A 141 -3.69 13.06 6.50
N THR A 142 -4.87 12.47 6.65
CA THR A 142 -6.01 13.10 7.36
C THR A 142 -6.19 12.60 8.79
N GLY A 143 -5.54 11.50 9.16
CA GLY A 143 -5.77 10.80 10.42
C GLY A 143 -7.17 10.16 10.53
N LYS A 144 -7.92 10.13 9.42
CA LYS A 144 -9.28 9.59 9.33
C LYS A 144 -9.34 8.54 8.24
N ARG A 145 -10.08 7.46 8.48
CA ARG A 145 -10.30 6.43 7.45
C ARG A 145 -11.06 6.98 6.26
N GLY A 146 -10.69 6.54 5.07
CA GLY A 146 -11.34 6.90 3.83
C GLY A 146 -12.85 6.63 3.82
N LEU A 147 -13.57 7.34 2.96
CA LEU A 147 -15.03 7.24 2.85
C LEU A 147 -15.50 5.81 2.52
N SER A 148 -14.71 5.01 1.78
CA SER A 148 -15.04 3.63 1.41
C SER A 148 -15.20 2.72 2.64
N GLU A 149 -14.27 2.78 3.59
CA GLU A 149 -14.38 1.98 4.83
C GLU A 149 -15.53 2.46 5.74
N LYS A 150 -15.87 3.74 5.71
CA LYS A 150 -17.06 4.26 6.44
C LYS A 150 -18.35 3.64 5.90
N TYR A 151 -18.48 3.53 4.57
CA TYR A 151 -19.64 2.90 3.94
C TYR A 151 -19.72 1.39 4.23
N GLU A 152 -18.59 0.68 4.21
CA GLU A 152 -18.59 -0.75 4.54
C GLU A 152 -18.88 -1.01 6.02
N SER A 153 -18.35 -0.19 6.92
CA SER A 153 -18.65 -0.29 8.37
C SER A 153 -20.12 0.01 8.67
N GLN A 154 -20.74 0.96 7.96
CA GLN A 154 -22.17 1.26 8.08
C GLN A 154 -23.03 0.13 7.52
N LYS A 155 -22.63 -0.48 6.38
CA LYS A 155 -23.33 -1.61 5.77
C LYS A 155 -23.29 -2.87 6.63
N GLN A 156 -22.22 -3.08 7.38
CA GLN A 156 -22.11 -4.18 8.34
C GLN A 156 -22.93 -3.92 9.62
N LYS A 157 -23.03 -2.67 10.08
CA LYS A 157 -23.87 -2.29 11.23
C LYS A 157 -25.35 -2.42 10.89
N SER A 158 -25.78 -2.01 9.70
CA SER A 158 -27.17 -2.16 9.26
C SER A 158 -27.59 -3.61 9.07
N LYS A 159 -26.67 -4.51 8.62
CA LYS A 159 -26.97 -5.96 8.54
C LYS A 159 -27.11 -6.63 9.92
N LYS A 160 -26.41 -6.14 10.95
CA LYS A 160 -26.53 -6.68 12.32
C LYS A 160 -27.77 -6.21 13.07
N THR A 161 -28.39 -5.09 12.66
CA THR A 161 -29.62 -4.57 13.29
C THR A 161 -30.88 -5.21 12.72
N VAL A 162 -30.83 -5.75 11.50
CA VAL A 162 -32.01 -6.38 10.85
C VAL A 162 -32.26 -7.84 11.32
N SER A 163 -31.31 -8.46 12.05
CA SER A 163 -31.46 -9.84 12.52
C SER A 163 -32.10 -9.98 13.92
N LYS A 164 -32.66 -8.92 14.51
CA LYS A 164 -33.34 -8.96 15.82
C LYS A 164 -34.66 -8.19 15.86
N SER A 165 -35.59 -8.50 14.95
CA SER A 165 -37.00 -8.25 15.26
C SER A 165 -37.87 -9.16 14.37
N SER A 166 -38.21 -10.31 14.90
CA SER A 166 -39.38 -11.05 14.49
C SER A 166 -40.57 -10.51 15.27
N THR A 167 -41.58 -9.91 14.60
CA THR A 167 -43.01 -10.18 14.89
C THR A 167 -43.91 -9.36 13.96
N LYS A 168 -44.70 -10.16 13.24
CA LYS A 168 -46.11 -10.03 12.74
C LYS A 168 -46.43 -9.03 11.61
N PRO A 169 -47.31 -9.51 10.70
CA PRO A 169 -47.63 -8.83 9.44
C PRO A 169 -48.90 -7.98 9.55
N THR A 170 -48.88 -6.80 8.94
CA THR A 170 -50.16 -6.10 8.65
C THR A 170 -50.04 -5.34 7.32
N ALA A 171 -50.97 -5.75 6.44
CA ALA A 171 -51.59 -5.01 5.32
C ALA A 171 -50.75 -4.37 4.21
N LYS A 172 -51.01 -4.89 3.05
CA LYS A 172 -50.71 -4.46 1.68
C LYS A 172 -50.99 -2.96 1.44
N GLN A 173 -50.01 -2.25 0.92
CA GLN A 173 -50.21 -1.16 -0.01
C GLN A 173 -49.27 -1.34 -1.20
N SER A 174 -49.88 -1.59 -2.35
CA SER A 174 -49.25 -1.72 -3.64
C SER A 174 -48.87 -0.35 -4.20
N TYR A 175 -47.59 -0.09 -4.32
CA TYR A 175 -47.10 1.02 -5.17
C TYR A 175 -46.51 0.43 -6.42
N THR A 176 -47.16 0.67 -7.55
CA THR A 176 -46.69 0.38 -8.91
C THR A 176 -45.51 1.28 -9.23
N MET A 177 -44.29 0.73 -9.26
CA MET A 177 -43.14 1.42 -9.82
C MET A 177 -43.19 1.40 -11.35
N LYS A 178 -43.21 2.60 -11.95
CA LYS A 178 -42.96 2.77 -13.39
C LYS A 178 -41.53 2.36 -13.72
N PRO A 179 -41.28 1.62 -14.84
CA PRO A 179 -39.92 1.26 -15.22
C PRO A 179 -39.15 2.50 -15.68
N SER A 180 -38.00 2.77 -15.04
CA SER A 180 -37.06 3.78 -15.48
C SER A 180 -36.29 3.29 -16.71
N LYS A 181 -36.26 4.11 -17.75
CA LYS A 181 -35.52 3.86 -19.00
C LYS A 181 -34.04 3.61 -18.76
N PRO A 182 -33.40 2.69 -19.51
CA PRO A 182 -31.95 2.47 -19.36
C PRO A 182 -31.14 3.71 -19.78
N LYS A 183 -30.25 4.17 -18.94
CA LYS A 183 -29.26 5.21 -19.28
C LYS A 183 -28.30 4.63 -20.32
N LYS A 184 -28.20 5.29 -21.48
CA LYS A 184 -27.19 5.02 -22.51
C LYS A 184 -25.79 5.10 -21.90
N GLN A 185 -24.99 4.07 -22.08
CA GLN A 185 -23.56 4.05 -21.73
C GLN A 185 -22.84 5.14 -22.50
N GLY A 186 -22.03 5.90 -21.78
CA GLY A 186 -21.31 7.05 -22.31
C GLY A 186 -20.33 6.67 -23.40
N GLY A 187 -20.35 7.46 -24.48
CA GLY A 187 -19.38 7.41 -25.56
C GLY A 187 -17.96 7.66 -25.06
N ILE A 188 -17.01 7.25 -25.88
CA ILE A 188 -15.57 7.40 -25.70
C ILE A 188 -15.25 8.86 -25.30
N LYS A 189 -14.59 9.05 -24.15
CA LYS A 189 -14.26 10.37 -23.64
C LYS A 189 -13.42 11.15 -24.68
N PRO A 190 -13.68 12.44 -24.92
CA PRO A 190 -12.98 13.22 -25.95
C PRO A 190 -11.46 13.21 -25.84
N PHE A 191 -10.92 12.97 -24.66
CA PHE A 191 -9.50 12.77 -24.40
C PHE A 191 -8.88 11.63 -25.22
N TRP A 192 -9.55 10.48 -25.37
CA TRP A 192 -9.04 9.34 -26.15
C TRP A 192 -9.03 9.58 -27.64
N ILE A 193 -9.91 10.44 -28.15
CA ILE A 193 -9.93 10.86 -29.55
C ILE A 193 -8.71 11.70 -29.87
N PHE A 194 -8.29 12.59 -28.96
CA PHE A 194 -7.07 13.41 -29.09
C PHE A 194 -5.80 12.57 -29.11
N VAL A 195 -5.69 11.56 -28.23
CA VAL A 195 -4.51 10.69 -28.16
C VAL A 195 -4.37 9.86 -29.45
N LEU A 196 -5.46 9.33 -30.00
CA LEU A 196 -5.44 8.58 -31.27
C LEU A 196 -5.08 9.46 -32.45
N SER A 197 -5.58 10.70 -32.55
CA SER A 197 -5.26 11.61 -33.65
C SER A 197 -3.80 12.05 -33.64
N ALA A 198 -3.21 12.31 -32.48
CA ALA A 198 -1.78 12.66 -32.35
C ALA A 198 -0.85 11.51 -32.77
N SER A 199 -1.21 10.28 -32.45
CA SER A 199 -0.47 9.07 -32.84
C SER A 199 -0.44 8.87 -34.36
N VAL A 200 -1.58 9.04 -35.02
CA VAL A 200 -1.69 8.89 -36.48
C VAL A 200 -0.87 9.97 -37.22
N LEU A 201 -0.90 11.22 -36.74
CA LEU A 201 -0.13 12.31 -37.33
C LEU A 201 1.39 12.08 -37.25
N SER A 202 1.86 11.56 -36.09
CA SER A 202 3.26 11.20 -35.89
C SER A 202 3.72 10.10 -36.86
N PHE A 203 2.87 9.10 -37.09
CA PHE A 203 3.20 7.99 -37.99
C PHE A 203 3.27 8.43 -39.46
N VAL A 204 2.37 9.32 -39.91
CA VAL A 204 2.36 9.89 -41.25
C VAL A 204 3.61 10.75 -41.49
N MET A 205 4.05 11.53 -40.49
CA MET A 205 5.27 12.33 -40.59
C MET A 205 6.52 11.47 -40.75
N LEU A 206 6.60 10.34 -40.03
CA LEU A 206 7.73 9.39 -40.16
C LEU A 206 7.78 8.74 -41.54
N ILE A 207 6.64 8.36 -42.12
CA ILE A 207 6.57 7.81 -43.47
C ILE A 207 7.01 8.86 -44.51
N PHE A 208 6.57 10.10 -44.35
CA PHE A 208 6.94 11.20 -45.27
C PHE A 208 8.45 11.49 -45.23
N MET A 209 9.04 11.48 -44.04
CA MET A 209 10.51 11.60 -43.87
C MET A 209 11.31 10.44 -44.51
N ALA A 210 10.74 9.22 -44.50
CA ALA A 210 11.39 8.05 -45.11
C ALA A 210 11.31 8.02 -46.61
N ILE A 211 10.34 8.69 -47.25
CA ILE A 211 10.16 8.74 -48.72
C ILE A 211 11.02 9.87 -49.36
N ILE A 212 11.34 10.92 -48.61
CA ILE A 212 12.12 12.07 -49.10
C ILE A 212 13.65 11.84 -48.98
N LYS A 213 14.08 10.75 -48.35
CA LYS A 213 15.49 10.39 -48.22
C LYS A 213 15.89 9.34 -49.25
#